data_aed628db7e4caf034782f056b2822740
#
_entry.id   aed628db7e4caf034782f056b2822740
#
_cell.length_a   1.000
_cell.length_b   1.000
_cell.length_c   1.000
_cell.angle_alpha   90.00
_cell.angle_beta   90.00
_cell.angle_gamma   90.00
#
_symmetry.space_group_name_H-M   'P 1'
#
loop_
_entity.id
_entity.type
_entity.pdbx_description
1 polymer ?
#
loop_
_entity_poly.entity_id
_entity_poly.type
_entity_poly.pdbx_seq_one_letter_code
_entity_poly.pdbx_strand_id
1 'polypeptide(L)'
;LKCPSKGRLDAFILGGPQEMNRRAGTENVPGILSMVASLEAREKEINEESTQQRLIIQQEFEALLQSVFPNIRILGKDVNRLWNTTSVIMPEVDCRIRWVVKLDKEGFAVSTGSACSSGKEKTSHVLASMGLNASEAGRVLRFSSGWDTSLNAWNALSVALQDVFQKITHSERGS
;
A
#
# COMPACT_ATOMS: atom_id res chain seq x y z
N LEU A 1 16.40 13.08 3.91
CA LEU A 1 17.43 12.02 4.11
C LEU A 1 18.30 12.42 5.30
N LYS A 2 18.28 11.64 6.36
CA LYS A 2 19.19 11.84 7.49
C LYS A 2 20.51 11.13 7.16
N CYS A 3 21.51 11.90 6.75
CA CYS A 3 22.84 11.35 6.52
C CYS A 3 23.52 11.06 7.87
N PRO A 4 24.07 9.87 8.13
CA PRO A 4 24.84 9.63 9.33
C PRO A 4 25.99 10.64 9.42
N SER A 5 26.27 11.16 10.60
CA SER A 5 27.30 12.19 10.82
C SER A 5 28.72 11.74 10.41
N LYS A 6 28.94 10.44 10.24
CA LYS A 6 30.20 9.84 9.77
C LYS A 6 30.11 9.23 8.38
N GLY A 7 28.95 9.37 7.70
CA GLY A 7 28.77 8.84 6.34
C GLY A 7 29.42 9.76 5.31
N ARG A 8 30.31 9.22 4.48
CA ARG A 8 30.82 9.92 3.30
C ARG A 8 29.76 9.78 2.20
N LEU A 9 29.31 10.91 1.68
CA LEU A 9 28.43 10.97 0.51
C LEU A 9 29.27 11.54 -0.64
N ASP A 10 29.65 10.70 -1.56
CA ASP A 10 30.32 11.13 -2.79
C ASP A 10 29.29 11.72 -3.76
N ALA A 11 29.66 12.82 -4.43
CA ALA A 11 28.80 13.48 -5.37
C ALA A 11 28.53 12.57 -6.59
N PHE A 12 27.26 12.31 -6.89
CA PHE A 12 26.86 11.55 -8.08
C PHE A 12 26.76 12.42 -9.32
N ILE A 13 26.33 13.68 -9.17
CA ILE A 13 26.29 14.68 -10.25
C ILE A 13 27.42 15.67 -9.99
N LEU A 14 28.42 15.64 -10.89
CA LEU A 14 29.60 16.47 -10.79
C LEU A 14 29.43 17.79 -11.52
N GLY A 15 30.05 18.88 -11.00
CA GLY A 15 30.00 20.22 -11.62
C GLY A 15 30.12 21.33 -10.58
N GLY A 16 29.15 22.23 -10.53
CA GLY A 16 29.14 23.37 -9.60
C GLY A 16 29.07 22.98 -8.12
N PRO A 17 29.33 23.91 -7.19
CA PRO A 17 29.49 23.66 -5.76
C PRO A 17 28.19 23.59 -4.97
N GLN A 18 27.07 23.40 -5.64
CA GLN A 18 25.75 23.36 -5.00
C GLN A 18 25.67 22.23 -3.96
N GLU A 19 24.78 22.37 -2.98
CA GLU A 19 24.57 21.42 -1.90
C GLU A 19 25.89 21.06 -1.17
N MET A 20 26.75 22.05 -0.96
CA MET A 20 28.07 21.84 -0.32
C MET A 20 28.93 20.81 -1.09
N ASN A 21 29.01 20.94 -2.40
CA ASN A 21 29.71 20.02 -3.33
C ASN A 21 29.15 18.60 -3.36
N ARG A 22 27.91 18.37 -2.94
CA ARG A 22 27.30 17.04 -2.92
C ARG A 22 26.48 16.73 -4.17
N ARG A 23 25.99 17.76 -4.86
CA ARG A 23 25.21 17.62 -6.09
C ARG A 23 25.28 18.92 -6.90
N ALA A 24 25.83 18.82 -8.09
CA ALA A 24 25.84 19.95 -9.02
C ALA A 24 24.47 20.23 -9.64
N GLY A 25 24.33 21.41 -10.24
CA GLY A 25 23.12 21.90 -10.86
C GLY A 25 22.29 22.77 -9.92
N THR A 26 21.53 23.70 -10.52
CA THR A 26 20.65 24.61 -9.79
C THR A 26 19.62 23.81 -8.96
N GLU A 27 19.35 24.29 -7.75
CA GLU A 27 18.37 23.70 -6.85
C GLU A 27 16.95 23.82 -7.45
N ASN A 28 16.19 22.76 -7.32
CA ASN A 28 14.78 22.75 -7.73
C ASN A 28 13.91 23.45 -6.68
N VAL A 29 14.04 24.76 -6.59
CA VAL A 29 13.33 25.58 -5.60
C VAL A 29 11.82 25.37 -5.65
N PRO A 30 11.13 25.37 -6.81
CA PRO A 30 9.69 25.09 -6.85
C PRO A 30 9.31 23.73 -6.26
N GLY A 31 10.08 22.69 -6.56
CA GLY A 31 9.86 21.35 -6.00
C GLY A 31 10.09 21.29 -4.50
N ILE A 32 11.12 21.99 -4.01
CA ILE A 32 11.40 22.08 -2.56
C ILE A 32 10.26 22.81 -1.85
N LEU A 33 9.82 23.96 -2.37
CA LEU A 33 8.71 24.72 -1.79
C LEU A 33 7.40 23.92 -1.79
N SER A 34 7.10 23.22 -2.88
CA SER A 34 5.93 22.34 -2.96
C SER A 34 5.97 21.22 -1.92
N MET A 35 7.14 20.60 -1.71
CA MET A 35 7.34 19.59 -0.70
C MET A 35 7.14 20.17 0.72
N VAL A 36 7.73 21.34 1.01
CA VAL A 36 7.58 22.00 2.31
C VAL A 36 6.11 22.35 2.58
N ALA A 37 5.42 22.96 1.62
CA ALA A 37 4.01 23.30 1.75
C ALA A 37 3.14 22.06 2.02
N SER A 38 3.45 20.95 1.34
CA SER A 38 2.75 19.67 1.57
C SER A 38 3.01 19.11 2.97
N LEU A 39 4.24 19.19 3.46
CA LEU A 39 4.60 18.76 4.81
C LEU A 39 3.90 19.61 5.88
N GLU A 40 3.90 20.93 5.74
CA GLU A 40 3.23 21.85 6.65
C GLU A 40 1.71 21.63 6.70
N ALA A 41 1.08 21.38 5.53
CA ALA A 41 -0.32 21.04 5.46
C ALA A 41 -0.62 19.73 6.20
N ARG A 42 0.25 18.73 6.04
CA ARG A 42 0.13 17.44 6.73
C ARG A 42 0.32 17.56 8.23
N GLU A 43 1.31 18.33 8.67
CA GLU A 43 1.60 18.52 10.09
C GLU A 43 0.41 19.15 10.84
N LYS A 44 -0.31 20.06 10.19
CA LYS A 44 -1.53 20.67 10.74
C LYS A 44 -2.70 19.69 10.87
N GLU A 45 -2.79 18.70 9.99
CA GLU A 45 -3.87 17.71 9.97
C GLU A 45 -3.59 16.48 10.84
N ILE A 46 -2.31 16.16 11.07
CA ILE A 46 -1.92 15.02 11.89
C ILE A 46 -1.98 15.43 13.36
N ASN A 47 -2.99 14.94 14.05
CA ASN A 47 -3.08 14.97 15.51
C ASN A 47 -3.51 13.58 16.02
N GLU A 48 -3.47 13.39 17.33
CA GLU A 48 -3.80 12.09 17.95
C GLU A 48 -5.24 11.67 17.63
N GLU A 49 -6.19 12.60 17.69
CA GLU A 49 -7.61 12.34 17.44
C GLU A 49 -7.84 11.89 15.99
N SER A 50 -7.31 12.61 15.01
CA SER A 50 -7.44 12.26 13.58
C SER A 50 -6.76 10.95 13.25
N THR A 51 -5.63 10.66 13.88
CA THR A 51 -4.92 9.38 13.70
C THR A 51 -5.71 8.23 14.30
N GLN A 52 -6.25 8.41 15.51
CA GLN A 52 -7.07 7.40 16.16
C GLN A 52 -8.35 7.10 15.38
N GLN A 53 -9.01 8.11 14.86
CA GLN A 53 -10.21 7.93 14.04
C GLN A 53 -9.91 7.13 12.76
N ARG A 54 -8.78 7.38 12.12
CA ARG A 54 -8.35 6.61 10.93
C ARG A 54 -7.99 5.17 11.25
N LEU A 55 -7.40 4.92 12.40
CA LEU A 55 -7.17 3.55 12.89
C LEU A 55 -8.48 2.81 13.13
N ILE A 56 -9.49 3.47 13.68
CA ILE A 56 -10.83 2.90 13.86
C ILE A 56 -11.44 2.52 12.50
N ILE A 57 -11.40 3.42 11.53
CA ILE A 57 -11.90 3.16 10.17
C ILE A 57 -11.17 1.97 9.54
N GLN A 58 -9.85 1.88 9.69
CA GLN A 58 -9.08 0.73 9.22
C GLN A 58 -9.54 -0.57 9.90
N GLN A 59 -9.73 -0.56 11.21
CA GLN A 59 -10.19 -1.74 11.98
C GLN A 59 -11.60 -2.17 11.56
N GLU A 60 -12.51 -1.23 11.32
CA GLU A 60 -13.86 -1.50 10.83
C GLU A 60 -13.81 -2.14 9.43
N PHE A 61 -12.99 -1.62 8.53
CA PHE A 61 -12.78 -2.23 7.22
C PHE A 61 -12.24 -3.65 7.34
N GLU A 62 -11.26 -3.89 8.19
CA GLU A 62 -10.68 -5.22 8.42
C GLU A 62 -11.67 -6.20 9.03
N ALA A 63 -12.50 -5.76 9.96
CA ALA A 63 -13.59 -6.55 10.53
C ALA A 63 -14.61 -6.91 9.44
N LEU A 64 -14.97 -5.96 8.58
CA LEU A 64 -15.86 -6.19 7.45
C LEU A 64 -15.26 -7.19 6.46
N LEU A 65 -13.99 -7.05 6.09
CA LEU A 65 -13.32 -8.04 5.25
C LEU A 65 -13.34 -9.45 5.86
N GLN A 66 -13.09 -9.57 7.16
CA GLN A 66 -13.13 -10.85 7.85
C GLN A 66 -14.54 -11.46 7.93
N SER A 67 -15.59 -10.63 7.96
CA SER A 67 -16.98 -11.11 7.92
C SER A 67 -17.37 -11.64 6.53
N VAL A 68 -16.89 -10.99 5.47
CA VAL A 68 -17.16 -11.39 4.09
C VAL A 68 -16.28 -12.59 3.67
N PHE A 69 -15.05 -12.63 4.14
CA PHE A 69 -14.06 -13.66 3.80
C PHE A 69 -13.46 -14.28 5.07
N PRO A 70 -14.12 -15.24 5.71
CA PRO A 70 -13.71 -15.74 7.01
C PRO A 70 -12.32 -16.40 7.03
N ASN A 71 -11.81 -16.84 5.88
CA ASN A 71 -10.51 -17.53 5.75
C ASN A 71 -9.37 -16.59 5.35
N ILE A 72 -9.55 -15.28 5.37
CA ILE A 72 -8.47 -14.34 5.09
C ILE A 72 -7.54 -14.16 6.30
N ARG A 73 -6.31 -13.77 6.03
CA ARG A 73 -5.34 -13.39 7.05
C ARG A 73 -4.84 -11.96 6.80
N ILE A 74 -5.08 -11.08 7.76
CA ILE A 74 -4.58 -9.70 7.73
C ILE A 74 -3.15 -9.71 8.25
N LEU A 75 -2.22 -9.21 7.43
CA LEU A 75 -0.80 -9.17 7.77
C LEU A 75 -0.51 -8.02 8.74
N GLY A 76 0.23 -8.33 9.79
CA GLY A 76 0.64 -7.34 10.79
C GLY A 76 -0.51 -6.80 11.65
N LYS A 77 -1.62 -7.53 11.81
CA LYS A 77 -2.77 -7.09 12.61
C LYS A 77 -2.41 -6.79 14.06
N ASP A 78 -1.50 -7.59 14.63
CA ASP A 78 -1.17 -7.57 16.06
C ASP A 78 0.05 -6.69 16.38
N VAL A 79 0.54 -5.91 15.42
CA VAL A 79 1.67 -5.00 15.60
C VAL A 79 1.32 -3.58 15.22
N ASN A 80 2.10 -2.63 15.74
CA ASN A 80 1.94 -1.23 15.37
C ASN A 80 2.25 -1.03 13.88
N ARG A 81 1.30 -0.47 13.15
CA ARG A 81 1.38 -0.28 11.69
C ARG A 81 0.68 1.01 11.25
N LEU A 82 0.91 1.38 10.02
CA LEU A 82 0.28 2.56 9.43
C LEU A 82 -1.24 2.35 9.30
N TRP A 83 -1.99 3.39 9.64
CA TRP A 83 -3.45 3.42 9.52
C TRP A 83 -3.96 3.32 8.07
N ASN A 84 -3.12 3.68 7.11
CA ASN A 84 -3.50 3.81 5.70
C ASN A 84 -3.20 2.58 4.84
N THR A 85 -2.75 1.49 5.43
CA THR A 85 -2.35 0.31 4.67
C THR A 85 -2.84 -0.97 5.34
N THR A 86 -3.61 -1.76 4.60
CA THR A 86 -4.04 -3.10 4.99
C THR A 86 -3.57 -4.10 3.94
N SER A 87 -2.79 -5.09 4.34
CA SER A 87 -2.35 -6.20 3.49
C SER A 87 -3.03 -7.48 3.92
N VAL A 88 -3.62 -8.19 2.97
CA VAL A 88 -4.48 -9.34 3.23
C VAL A 88 -4.08 -10.50 2.35
N ILE A 89 -3.93 -11.70 2.93
CA ILE A 89 -3.87 -12.93 2.16
C ILE A 89 -5.31 -13.31 1.80
N MET A 90 -5.65 -13.25 0.53
CA MET A 90 -6.96 -13.58 0.03
C MET A 90 -7.21 -15.09 0.03
N PRO A 91 -8.47 -15.54 -0.04
CA PRO A 91 -8.79 -16.96 -0.15
C PRO A 91 -8.04 -17.64 -1.31
N GLU A 92 -7.92 -18.95 -1.24
CA GLU A 92 -7.25 -19.75 -2.24
C GLU A 92 -8.11 -19.88 -3.50
N VAL A 93 -8.01 -18.88 -4.36
CA VAL A 93 -8.55 -18.86 -5.72
C VAL A 93 -7.45 -18.36 -6.62
N ASP A 94 -7.26 -18.99 -7.76
CA ASP A 94 -6.19 -18.63 -8.71
C ASP A 94 -6.52 -17.32 -9.39
N CYS A 95 -6.25 -16.18 -8.71
CA CYS A 95 -6.55 -14.95 -9.39
C CYS A 95 -5.96 -13.64 -8.83
N ARG A 96 -4.74 -13.67 -8.33
CA ARG A 96 -4.05 -12.46 -7.90
C ARG A 96 -4.14 -11.32 -8.92
N ILE A 97 -3.77 -11.60 -10.17
CA ILE A 97 -3.82 -10.61 -11.27
C ILE A 97 -5.27 -10.30 -11.65
N ARG A 98 -6.15 -11.29 -11.64
CA ARG A 98 -7.58 -11.08 -11.94
C ARG A 98 -8.27 -10.21 -10.90
N TRP A 99 -7.89 -10.31 -9.61
CA TRP A 99 -8.39 -9.42 -8.57
C TRP A 99 -8.12 -7.95 -8.91
N VAL A 100 -6.87 -7.62 -9.20
CA VAL A 100 -6.48 -6.24 -9.54
C VAL A 100 -7.24 -5.74 -10.76
N VAL A 101 -7.26 -6.51 -11.85
CA VAL A 101 -7.95 -6.13 -13.09
C VAL A 101 -9.46 -6.01 -12.92
N LYS A 102 -10.06 -6.89 -12.11
CA LYS A 102 -11.51 -6.84 -11.88
C LYS A 102 -11.89 -5.68 -10.98
N LEU A 103 -11.12 -5.40 -9.92
CA LEU A 103 -11.36 -4.26 -9.04
C LEU A 103 -11.10 -2.92 -9.75
N ASP A 104 -10.12 -2.86 -10.63
CA ASP A 104 -9.88 -1.68 -11.47
C ASP A 104 -11.10 -1.35 -12.36
N LYS A 105 -11.75 -2.38 -12.91
CA LYS A 105 -13.01 -2.21 -13.66
C LYS A 105 -14.19 -1.73 -12.80
N GLU A 106 -14.17 -2.03 -11.52
CA GLU A 106 -15.16 -1.52 -10.55
C GLU A 106 -14.73 -0.14 -9.98
N GLY A 107 -13.64 0.46 -10.49
CA GLY A 107 -13.16 1.78 -10.09
C GLY A 107 -12.23 1.79 -8.86
N PHE A 108 -11.70 0.63 -8.46
CA PHE A 108 -10.81 0.52 -7.30
C PHE A 108 -9.38 0.13 -7.70
N ALA A 109 -8.44 1.05 -7.50
CA ALA A 109 -7.02 0.78 -7.66
C ALA A 109 -6.46 0.06 -6.42
N VAL A 110 -6.05 -1.19 -6.58
CA VAL A 110 -5.43 -1.99 -5.53
C VAL A 110 -4.08 -2.53 -5.99
N SER A 111 -3.24 -2.96 -5.06
CA SER A 111 -1.92 -3.51 -5.37
C SER A 111 -1.80 -4.97 -4.95
N THR A 112 -0.94 -5.71 -5.63
CA THR A 112 -0.48 -7.02 -5.16
C THR A 112 0.71 -6.86 -4.21
N GLY A 113 1.09 -7.94 -3.52
CA GLY A 113 2.21 -7.94 -2.55
C GLY A 113 3.58 -7.57 -3.13
N SER A 114 3.76 -7.54 -4.46
CA SER A 114 4.99 -7.12 -5.13
C SER A 114 4.67 -6.14 -6.25
N ALA A 115 4.68 -4.85 -5.95
CA ALA A 115 4.43 -3.79 -6.92
C ALA A 115 5.56 -3.62 -7.96
N CYS A 116 6.76 -4.14 -7.73
CA CYS A 116 7.96 -3.86 -8.51
C CYS A 116 8.49 -5.03 -9.35
N SER A 117 7.82 -6.18 -9.42
CA SER A 117 8.26 -7.28 -10.27
C SER A 117 7.56 -7.24 -11.63
N SER A 118 7.99 -6.34 -12.49
CA SER A 118 7.67 -6.39 -13.91
C SER A 118 8.18 -7.71 -14.50
N GLY A 119 7.30 -8.70 -14.62
CA GLY A 119 7.49 -9.83 -15.54
C GLY A 119 8.30 -11.03 -15.05
N LYS A 120 8.82 -11.09 -13.82
CA LYS A 120 9.37 -12.33 -13.24
C LYS A 120 8.76 -12.54 -11.85
N GLU A 121 8.18 -13.72 -11.64
CA GLU A 121 7.55 -14.19 -10.40
C GLU A 121 8.55 -14.33 -9.24
N LYS A 122 9.19 -13.23 -8.84
CA LYS A 122 9.95 -13.23 -7.60
C LYS A 122 9.01 -12.84 -6.46
N THR A 123 8.82 -13.74 -5.53
CA THR A 123 8.16 -13.47 -4.25
C THR A 123 8.72 -12.18 -3.66
N SER A 124 7.85 -11.28 -3.23
CA SER A 124 8.28 -10.06 -2.54
C SER A 124 9.21 -10.42 -1.38
N HIS A 125 10.41 -9.85 -1.35
CA HIS A 125 11.35 -10.06 -0.26
C HIS A 125 10.76 -9.65 1.10
N VAL A 126 9.85 -8.67 1.12
CA VAL A 126 9.13 -8.27 2.34
C VAL A 126 8.23 -9.39 2.82
N LEU A 127 7.41 -9.99 1.94
CA LEU A 127 6.53 -11.08 2.30
C LEU A 127 7.30 -12.34 2.71
N ALA A 128 8.42 -12.63 2.03
CA ALA A 128 9.32 -13.71 2.42
C ALA A 128 9.93 -13.48 3.81
N SER A 129 10.35 -12.25 4.12
CA SER A 129 10.85 -11.87 5.46
C SER A 129 9.77 -11.94 6.55
N MET A 130 8.50 -11.84 6.17
CA MET A 130 7.35 -12.07 7.06
C MET A 130 7.00 -13.56 7.22
N GLY A 131 7.78 -14.45 6.62
CA GLY A 131 7.59 -15.89 6.72
C GLY A 131 6.51 -16.47 5.80
N LEU A 132 6.02 -15.73 4.80
CA LEU A 132 5.03 -16.23 3.86
C LEU A 132 5.70 -17.15 2.83
N ASN A 133 5.06 -18.29 2.58
CA ASN A 133 5.43 -19.15 1.45
C ASN A 133 4.98 -18.55 0.11
N ALA A 134 5.42 -19.13 -1.00
CA ALA A 134 5.14 -18.61 -2.34
C ALA A 134 3.64 -18.56 -2.67
N SER A 135 2.86 -19.58 -2.25
CA SER A 135 1.41 -19.62 -2.45
C SER A 135 0.70 -18.49 -1.69
N GLU A 136 1.03 -18.31 -0.41
CA GLU A 136 0.47 -17.22 0.40
C GLU A 136 0.84 -15.85 -0.16
N ALA A 137 2.13 -15.63 -0.46
CA ALA A 137 2.62 -14.39 -1.04
C ALA A 137 1.97 -14.06 -2.40
N GLY A 138 1.66 -15.10 -3.17
CA GLY A 138 0.92 -15.00 -4.43
C GLY A 138 -0.50 -14.46 -4.28
N ARG A 139 -1.12 -14.64 -3.11
CA ARG A 139 -2.51 -14.25 -2.82
C ARG A 139 -2.63 -12.93 -2.06
N VAL A 140 -1.53 -12.24 -1.78
CA VAL A 140 -1.57 -10.98 -1.03
C VAL A 140 -2.11 -9.86 -1.90
N LEU A 141 -3.16 -9.20 -1.42
CA LEU A 141 -3.60 -7.89 -1.87
C LEU A 141 -3.26 -6.83 -0.82
N ARG A 142 -2.90 -5.65 -1.30
CA ARG A 142 -2.64 -4.48 -0.46
C ARG A 142 -3.60 -3.36 -0.82
N PHE A 143 -4.31 -2.90 0.17
CA PHE A 143 -5.22 -1.76 0.11
C PHE A 143 -4.53 -0.57 0.77
N SER A 144 -4.52 0.56 0.09
CA SER A 144 -3.95 1.80 0.61
C SER A 144 -4.95 2.93 0.48
N SER A 145 -5.07 3.73 1.52
CA SER A 145 -5.98 4.87 1.57
C SER A 145 -5.24 6.20 1.63
N GLY A 146 -5.88 7.23 1.16
CA GLY A 146 -5.49 8.60 1.43
C GLY A 146 -6.15 9.14 2.70
N TRP A 147 -5.88 10.38 3.00
CA TRP A 147 -6.46 11.07 4.16
C TRP A 147 -7.94 11.41 4.01
N ASP A 148 -8.41 11.53 2.80
CA ASP A 148 -9.79 11.81 2.39
C ASP A 148 -10.64 10.54 2.18
N THR A 149 -10.03 9.36 2.33
CA THR A 149 -10.74 8.09 2.19
C THR A 149 -11.72 7.91 3.34
N SER A 150 -13.01 7.91 3.01
CA SER A 150 -14.09 7.77 3.98
C SER A 150 -14.42 6.30 4.28
N LEU A 151 -15.15 6.05 5.36
CA LEU A 151 -15.70 4.73 5.66
C LEU A 151 -16.61 4.23 4.53
N ASN A 152 -17.35 5.13 3.87
CA ASN A 152 -18.20 4.76 2.73
C ASN A 152 -17.36 4.23 1.55
N ALA A 153 -16.17 4.79 1.30
CA ALA A 153 -15.28 4.28 0.26
C ALA A 153 -14.76 2.87 0.60
N TRP A 154 -14.45 2.60 1.87
CA TRP A 154 -14.07 1.28 2.33
C TRP A 154 -15.22 0.26 2.23
N ASN A 155 -16.44 0.66 2.58
CA ASN A 155 -17.62 -0.18 2.43
C ASN A 155 -17.88 -0.52 0.96
N ALA A 156 -17.79 0.47 0.07
CA ALA A 156 -17.93 0.25 -1.37
C ALA A 156 -16.86 -0.71 -1.93
N LEU A 157 -15.61 -0.59 -1.49
CA LEU A 157 -14.56 -1.53 -1.85
C LEU A 157 -14.88 -2.95 -1.35
N SER A 158 -15.42 -3.09 -0.15
CA SER A 158 -15.78 -4.40 0.42
C SER A 158 -16.89 -5.09 -0.38
N VAL A 159 -17.88 -4.33 -0.85
CA VAL A 159 -18.95 -4.84 -1.75
C VAL A 159 -18.32 -5.27 -3.08
N ALA A 160 -17.48 -4.43 -3.69
CA ALA A 160 -16.82 -4.76 -4.95
C ALA A 160 -15.94 -6.01 -4.83
N LEU A 161 -15.23 -6.18 -3.72
CA LEU A 161 -14.44 -7.39 -3.43
C LEU A 161 -15.33 -8.65 -3.38
N GLN A 162 -16.49 -8.56 -2.74
CA GLN A 162 -17.44 -9.67 -2.64
C GLN A 162 -17.98 -10.05 -4.02
N ASP A 163 -18.39 -9.06 -4.82
CA ASP A 163 -18.91 -9.27 -6.18
C ASP A 163 -17.85 -9.88 -7.09
N VAL A 164 -16.63 -9.37 -7.01
CA VAL A 164 -15.49 -9.92 -7.76
C VAL A 164 -15.22 -11.36 -7.36
N PHE A 165 -15.25 -11.68 -6.07
CA PHE A 165 -15.04 -13.04 -5.57
C PHE A 165 -16.10 -14.01 -6.11
N GLN A 166 -17.37 -13.61 -6.06
CA GLN A 166 -18.46 -14.42 -6.61
C GLN A 166 -18.28 -14.67 -8.11
N LYS A 167 -17.96 -13.61 -8.87
CA LYS A 167 -17.70 -13.72 -10.32
C LYS A 167 -16.54 -14.67 -10.65
N ILE A 168 -15.51 -14.72 -9.80
CA ILE A 168 -14.36 -15.61 -9.98
C ILE A 168 -14.74 -17.06 -9.69
N THR A 169 -15.36 -17.31 -8.54
CA THR A 169 -15.72 -18.66 -8.10
C THR A 169 -16.79 -19.30 -9.00
N HIS A 170 -17.71 -18.51 -9.55
CA HIS A 170 -18.68 -19.02 -10.53
C HIS A 170 -18.06 -19.36 -11.88
N SER A 171 -17.05 -18.61 -12.31
CA SER A 171 -16.31 -18.89 -13.55
C SER A 171 -15.50 -20.19 -13.49
N GLU A 172 -15.04 -20.59 -12.31
CA GLU A 172 -14.29 -21.84 -12.11
C GLU A 172 -15.19 -23.09 -12.06
N ARG A 173 -16.49 -22.94 -11.72
CA ARG A 173 -17.44 -24.06 -11.68
C ARG A 173 -18.09 -24.36 -13.04
N GLY A 174 -17.88 -23.51 -14.03
CA GLY A 174 -18.44 -23.64 -15.37
C GLY A 174 -17.42 -24.04 -16.45
N SER A 175 -16.18 -24.36 -16.04
CA SER A 175 -15.11 -24.88 -16.90
C SER A 175 -14.81 -26.32 -16.55
#